data_4ded3b5fa4a437f003bc8a03e1ce9448
#
_entry.id   4ded3b5fa4a437f003bc8a03e1ce9448
#
_cell.length_a   1.000
_cell.length_b   1.000
_cell.length_c   1.000
_cell.angle_alpha   90.00
_cell.angle_beta   90.00
_cell.angle_gamma   90.00
#
_symmetry.space_group_name_H-M   'P 1'
#
loop_
_entity.id
_entity.type
_entity.pdbx_description
1 polymer ?
#
loop_
_entity_poly.entity_id
_entity_poly.type
_entity_poly.pdbx_seq_one_letter_code
_entity_poly.pdbx_strand_id
1 'polypeptide(L)'
;IRSQLDYIADLGVTALWNTPLLEDSEPTSSYHGYACSDYYNIDRRFGSNEDYRQLVADAHSKGIKMIMDIVPNHCGAAHWWMADLPFEDWIHVWPEYTHSNCSFSMQNSPYAAEIDKNNMESGWFDTSMPDMNLDNPYVEQYFKQWAVWWVEYADLDGLRVDTYPYNEKYPMARWCKSVREEYPHLNIVGEVWTNNVPQLAYWQAGNPNKDGFDSHLPCVMDFPLQTALSQGVAQDRVNWDEGLVKVYESIANDIYYTDVNNMMIFAGNHDTERIADMLGHSVPRQKLVFTLLATLRGIPQVFYADELMGVSRDMRQGHGGLRIDFPLDWQNNPESVEVHDHFRRLFTWRKTASAIHNGGTIQFLRRDNTLAYFRYNDEQTVFVYANNSHEEKVIPWEDYREFTMAGAARRGAESKELVSGTDIVGGNKVDFGQEIRIAPLSTMVVEFE
;
A
#
# COMPACT_ATOMS: atom_id res chain seq x y z
N ILE A 1 -16.60 11.95 -5.02
CA ILE A 1 -15.20 12.21 -4.60
C ILE A 1 -14.94 13.72 -4.59
N ARG A 2 -15.18 14.48 -5.67
CA ARG A 2 -14.88 15.92 -5.79
C ARG A 2 -15.39 16.75 -4.60
N SER A 3 -16.61 16.48 -4.12
CA SER A 3 -17.19 17.19 -2.96
C SER A 3 -16.50 16.86 -1.61
N GLN A 4 -15.62 15.87 -1.57
CA GLN A 4 -14.88 15.45 -0.38
C GLN A 4 -13.38 15.81 -0.44
N LEU A 5 -12.91 16.49 -1.48
CA LEU A 5 -11.48 16.80 -1.63
C LEU A 5 -10.95 17.69 -0.50
N ASP A 6 -11.75 18.58 0.06
CA ASP A 6 -11.36 19.40 1.22
C ASP A 6 -11.18 18.53 2.47
N TYR A 7 -12.08 17.59 2.71
CA TYR A 7 -11.97 16.60 3.78
C TYR A 7 -10.69 15.76 3.62
N ILE A 8 -10.45 15.23 2.42
CA ILE A 8 -9.29 14.40 2.12
C ILE A 8 -7.97 15.17 2.31
N ALA A 9 -7.91 16.42 1.86
CA ALA A 9 -6.75 17.30 2.06
C ALA A 9 -6.48 17.59 3.54
N ASP A 10 -7.54 17.83 4.32
CA ASP A 10 -7.47 18.11 5.76
C ASP A 10 -6.98 16.90 6.58
N LEU A 11 -7.24 15.68 6.11
CA LEU A 11 -6.68 14.46 6.69
C LEU A 11 -5.15 14.35 6.58
N GLY A 12 -4.50 15.17 5.75
CA GLY A 12 -3.07 15.06 5.48
C GLY A 12 -2.73 14.12 4.31
N VAL A 13 -3.72 13.67 3.57
CA VAL A 13 -3.55 12.84 2.35
C VAL A 13 -2.88 13.64 1.26
N THR A 14 -1.92 13.03 0.57
CA THR A 14 -1.14 13.66 -0.51
C THR A 14 -1.32 13.00 -1.87
N ALA A 15 -2.00 11.86 -1.92
CA ALA A 15 -2.35 11.17 -3.16
C ALA A 15 -3.67 10.42 -3.02
N LEU A 16 -4.43 10.33 -4.10
CA LEU A 16 -5.62 9.50 -4.23
C LEU A 16 -5.37 8.38 -5.25
N TRP A 17 -5.70 7.18 -4.87
CA TRP A 17 -5.82 6.04 -5.75
C TRP A 17 -7.30 5.61 -5.77
N ASN A 18 -7.91 5.69 -6.94
CA ASN A 18 -9.23 5.13 -7.19
C ASN A 18 -9.09 3.71 -7.73
N THR A 19 -9.89 2.76 -7.22
CA THR A 19 -10.07 1.46 -7.90
C THR A 19 -10.53 1.70 -9.35
N PRO A 20 -10.42 0.71 -10.26
CA PRO A 20 -10.60 0.95 -11.69
C PRO A 20 -11.87 1.75 -12.00
N LEU A 21 -11.70 2.81 -12.77
CA LEU A 21 -12.78 3.71 -13.20
C LEU A 21 -13.17 3.52 -14.67
N LEU A 22 -12.44 2.67 -15.41
CA LEU A 22 -12.74 2.36 -16.80
C LEU A 22 -14.03 1.57 -16.94
N GLU A 23 -14.65 1.64 -18.11
CA GLU A 23 -15.94 0.98 -18.34
C GLU A 23 -15.86 -0.52 -18.07
N ASP A 24 -16.76 -1.00 -17.22
CA ASP A 24 -16.98 -2.41 -16.91
C ASP A 24 -18.44 -2.75 -17.17
N SER A 25 -18.70 -3.29 -18.35
CA SER A 25 -20.05 -3.62 -18.83
C SER A 25 -20.46 -5.07 -18.54
N GLU A 26 -19.72 -5.76 -17.64
CA GLU A 26 -20.11 -7.10 -17.23
C GLU A 26 -21.50 -7.11 -16.61
N PRO A 27 -22.35 -8.10 -16.95
CA PRO A 27 -23.73 -8.15 -16.47
C PRO A 27 -23.82 -8.45 -14.97
N THR A 28 -22.76 -9.01 -14.39
CA THR A 28 -22.64 -9.35 -12.97
C THR A 28 -21.29 -8.89 -12.43
N SER A 29 -21.24 -8.54 -11.15
CA SER A 29 -20.01 -8.20 -10.44
C SER A 29 -19.23 -6.96 -10.96
N SER A 30 -19.77 -6.19 -11.90
CA SER A 30 -19.10 -4.99 -12.47
C SER A 30 -18.88 -3.84 -11.46
N TYR A 31 -19.22 -4.04 -10.19
CA TYR A 31 -18.97 -3.06 -9.13
C TYR A 31 -17.50 -2.80 -8.87
N HIS A 32 -16.62 -3.76 -9.17
CA HIS A 32 -15.19 -3.67 -8.89
C HIS A 32 -14.40 -2.95 -9.99
N GLY A 33 -14.88 -2.94 -11.25
CA GLY A 33 -14.25 -2.25 -12.37
C GLY A 33 -13.06 -2.98 -12.99
N TYR A 34 -12.70 -4.19 -12.54
CA TYR A 34 -11.52 -4.92 -13.04
C TYR A 34 -11.77 -5.67 -14.35
N ALA A 35 -13.01 -5.93 -14.74
CA ALA A 35 -13.35 -6.54 -16.04
C ALA A 35 -13.56 -5.45 -17.12
N CYS A 36 -12.49 -4.77 -17.51
CA CYS A 36 -12.52 -3.61 -18.40
C CYS A 36 -13.11 -3.94 -19.77
N SER A 37 -14.20 -3.27 -20.16
CA SER A 37 -14.85 -3.41 -21.45
C SER A 37 -14.55 -2.27 -22.45
N ASP A 38 -13.91 -1.19 -21.99
CA ASP A 38 -13.40 -0.10 -22.82
C ASP A 38 -12.21 0.59 -22.11
N TYR A 39 -11.01 0.47 -22.67
CA TYR A 39 -9.78 0.99 -22.10
C TYR A 39 -9.61 2.51 -22.21
N TYR A 40 -10.43 3.21 -23.00
CA TYR A 40 -10.30 4.65 -23.24
C TYR A 40 -11.44 5.49 -22.72
N ASN A 41 -12.45 4.86 -22.07
CA ASN A 41 -13.58 5.56 -21.50
C ASN A 41 -13.76 5.26 -20.01
N ILE A 42 -13.97 6.32 -19.25
CA ILE A 42 -14.46 6.22 -17.86
C ILE A 42 -15.86 5.63 -17.89
N ASP A 43 -16.15 4.74 -16.96
CA ASP A 43 -17.46 4.13 -16.83
C ASP A 43 -18.53 5.21 -16.61
N ARG A 44 -19.52 5.21 -17.49
CA ARG A 44 -20.62 6.19 -17.49
C ARG A 44 -21.39 6.26 -16.17
N ARG A 45 -21.30 5.23 -15.32
CA ARG A 45 -21.86 5.26 -13.95
C ARG A 45 -21.13 6.23 -13.04
N PHE A 46 -19.89 6.52 -13.31
CA PHE A 46 -19.05 7.46 -12.54
C PHE A 46 -18.96 8.84 -13.19
N GLY A 47 -19.16 8.93 -14.50
CA GLY A 47 -19.08 10.18 -15.26
C GLY A 47 -18.46 9.99 -16.64
N SER A 48 -17.78 11.01 -17.11
CA SER A 48 -17.07 11.03 -18.39
C SER A 48 -15.56 11.18 -18.20
N ASN A 49 -14.79 11.02 -19.28
CA ASN A 49 -13.36 11.31 -19.29
C ASN A 49 -13.08 12.76 -18.85
N GLU A 50 -13.91 13.71 -19.26
CA GLU A 50 -13.76 15.11 -18.87
C GLU A 50 -14.05 15.33 -17.39
N ASP A 51 -15.02 14.61 -16.80
CA ASP A 51 -15.28 14.64 -15.36
C ASP A 51 -14.10 14.11 -14.57
N TYR A 52 -13.40 13.08 -15.10
CA TYR A 52 -12.19 12.55 -14.48
C TYR A 52 -11.02 13.55 -14.57
N ARG A 53 -10.77 14.16 -15.71
CA ARG A 53 -9.78 15.24 -15.83
C ARG A 53 -10.05 16.38 -14.87
N GLN A 54 -11.31 16.76 -14.72
CA GLN A 54 -11.68 17.82 -13.78
C GLN A 54 -11.47 17.39 -12.32
N LEU A 55 -11.73 16.10 -11.98
CA LEU A 55 -11.40 15.56 -10.66
C LEU A 55 -9.90 15.66 -10.38
N VAL A 56 -9.06 15.30 -11.36
CA VAL A 56 -7.60 15.39 -11.24
C VAL A 56 -7.15 16.84 -11.04
N ALA A 57 -7.63 17.76 -11.87
CA ALA A 57 -7.31 19.18 -11.74
C ALA A 57 -7.74 19.77 -10.38
N ASP A 58 -8.93 19.40 -9.90
CA ASP A 58 -9.43 19.82 -8.58
C ASP A 58 -8.57 19.24 -7.44
N ALA A 59 -8.13 17.98 -7.55
CA ALA A 59 -7.22 17.34 -6.60
C ALA A 59 -5.84 18.03 -6.57
N HIS A 60 -5.26 18.30 -7.75
CA HIS A 60 -4.00 19.03 -7.88
C HIS A 60 -4.08 20.44 -7.27
N SER A 61 -5.21 21.15 -7.43
CA SER A 61 -5.41 22.47 -6.81
C SER A 61 -5.32 22.44 -5.28
N LYS A 62 -5.47 21.27 -4.67
CA LYS A 62 -5.36 21.01 -3.22
C LYS A 62 -4.06 20.30 -2.83
N GLY A 63 -3.13 20.14 -3.77
CA GLY A 63 -1.86 19.45 -3.56
C GLY A 63 -1.99 17.92 -3.41
N ILE A 64 -3.06 17.36 -3.93
CA ILE A 64 -3.32 15.91 -3.93
C ILE A 64 -2.99 15.35 -5.31
N LYS A 65 -2.09 14.38 -5.36
CA LYS A 65 -1.72 13.61 -6.56
C LYS A 65 -2.77 12.58 -6.91
N MET A 66 -2.82 12.19 -8.21
CA MET A 66 -3.77 11.20 -8.69
C MET A 66 -3.08 9.97 -9.23
N ILE A 67 -3.50 8.81 -8.74
CA ILE A 67 -3.00 7.50 -9.14
C ILE A 67 -4.14 6.72 -9.79
N MET A 68 -3.93 6.26 -11.02
CA MET A 68 -4.90 5.45 -11.73
C MET A 68 -4.63 3.96 -11.52
N ASP A 69 -5.67 3.19 -11.22
CA ASP A 69 -5.63 1.74 -11.23
C ASP A 69 -5.76 1.23 -12.66
N ILE A 70 -4.83 0.41 -13.10
CA ILE A 70 -4.77 -0.13 -14.45
C ILE A 70 -4.66 -1.66 -14.46
N VAL A 71 -5.30 -2.28 -15.44
CA VAL A 71 -5.39 -3.74 -15.56
C VAL A 71 -4.91 -4.18 -16.94
N PRO A 72 -3.61 -4.39 -17.16
CA PRO A 72 -3.11 -4.88 -18.44
C PRO A 72 -3.24 -6.40 -18.62
N ASN A 73 -3.37 -7.16 -17.52
CA ASN A 73 -3.38 -8.62 -17.54
C ASN A 73 -4.58 -9.23 -18.28
N HIS A 74 -5.74 -8.65 -18.15
CA HIS A 74 -6.99 -9.19 -18.70
C HIS A 74 -7.94 -8.07 -19.11
N CYS A 75 -8.82 -8.34 -20.06
CA CYS A 75 -9.96 -7.47 -20.37
C CYS A 75 -11.25 -8.08 -19.77
N GLY A 76 -12.38 -7.38 -19.91
CA GLY A 76 -13.70 -7.94 -19.62
C GLY A 76 -14.21 -8.83 -20.76
N ALA A 77 -14.97 -9.87 -20.44
CA ALA A 77 -15.65 -10.68 -21.46
C ALA A 77 -16.73 -9.89 -22.23
N ALA A 78 -17.20 -8.78 -21.67
CA ALA A 78 -18.07 -7.83 -22.34
C ALA A 78 -17.33 -6.83 -23.25
N HIS A 79 -16.00 -6.89 -23.33
CA HIS A 79 -15.23 -6.05 -24.24
C HIS A 79 -15.58 -6.39 -25.70
N TRP A 80 -15.71 -5.38 -26.56
CA TRP A 80 -16.07 -5.58 -27.97
C TRP A 80 -15.04 -6.44 -28.73
N TRP A 81 -13.81 -6.54 -28.27
CA TRP A 81 -12.80 -7.47 -28.81
C TRP A 81 -13.26 -8.92 -28.78
N MET A 82 -14.10 -9.32 -27.82
CA MET A 82 -14.60 -10.70 -27.75
C MET A 82 -15.50 -11.06 -28.94
N ALA A 83 -16.04 -10.07 -29.63
CA ALA A 83 -16.80 -10.26 -30.88
C ALA A 83 -15.90 -10.14 -32.14
N ASP A 84 -14.81 -9.38 -32.08
CA ASP A 84 -13.93 -9.12 -33.22
C ASP A 84 -12.51 -8.76 -32.72
N LEU A 85 -11.67 -9.79 -32.55
CA LEU A 85 -10.28 -9.63 -32.09
C LEU A 85 -9.44 -8.92 -33.16
N PRO A 86 -8.58 -7.94 -32.78
CA PRO A 86 -7.64 -7.29 -33.71
C PRO A 86 -6.67 -8.29 -34.38
N PHE A 87 -6.27 -9.34 -33.66
CA PHE A 87 -5.48 -10.48 -34.12
C PHE A 87 -6.00 -11.75 -33.44
N GLU A 88 -5.80 -12.90 -34.05
CA GLU A 88 -6.24 -14.20 -33.50
C GLU A 88 -5.61 -14.53 -32.13
N ASP A 89 -4.42 -13.99 -31.87
CA ASP A 89 -3.64 -14.15 -30.64
C ASP A 89 -3.60 -12.87 -29.78
N TRP A 90 -4.63 -12.01 -29.89
CA TRP A 90 -4.77 -10.80 -29.07
C TRP A 90 -4.98 -11.11 -27.58
N ILE A 91 -5.69 -12.20 -27.32
CA ILE A 91 -5.91 -12.82 -26.00
C ILE A 91 -5.44 -14.27 -26.08
N HIS A 92 -5.18 -14.87 -24.93
CA HIS A 92 -4.94 -16.31 -24.87
C HIS A 92 -6.28 -17.07 -25.05
N VAL A 93 -6.35 -17.85 -26.14
CA VAL A 93 -7.55 -18.63 -26.50
C VAL A 93 -7.29 -20.10 -26.18
N TRP A 94 -8.21 -20.70 -25.43
CA TRP A 94 -8.18 -22.13 -25.06
C TRP A 94 -9.36 -22.88 -25.72
N PRO A 95 -9.21 -24.18 -26.00
CA PRO A 95 -10.33 -24.98 -26.55
C PRO A 95 -11.57 -24.99 -25.65
N GLU A 96 -11.37 -24.86 -24.35
CA GLU A 96 -12.39 -24.66 -23.31
C GLU A 96 -11.87 -23.69 -22.26
N TYR A 97 -12.75 -23.10 -21.46
CA TYR A 97 -12.34 -22.20 -20.39
C TYR A 97 -11.25 -22.81 -19.51
N THR A 98 -10.13 -22.15 -19.44
CA THR A 98 -8.95 -22.57 -18.65
C THR A 98 -8.59 -21.46 -17.67
N HIS A 99 -8.79 -21.74 -16.38
CA HIS A 99 -8.45 -20.81 -15.30
C HIS A 99 -6.94 -20.80 -15.05
N SER A 100 -6.36 -19.63 -14.80
CA SER A 100 -4.99 -19.53 -14.31
C SER A 100 -4.85 -20.23 -12.95
N ASN A 101 -3.76 -20.95 -12.74
CA ASN A 101 -3.48 -21.54 -11.42
C ASN A 101 -3.08 -20.47 -10.37
N CYS A 102 -2.93 -19.21 -10.76
CA CYS A 102 -2.65 -18.05 -9.92
C CYS A 102 -1.36 -18.17 -9.07
N SER A 103 -0.46 -19.06 -9.44
CA SER A 103 0.76 -19.35 -8.67
C SER A 103 1.99 -18.67 -9.27
N PHE A 104 2.01 -17.33 -9.32
CA PHE A 104 3.04 -16.55 -10.01
C PHE A 104 4.48 -16.79 -9.52
N SER A 105 4.69 -17.42 -8.36
CA SER A 105 6.01 -17.88 -7.94
C SER A 105 6.66 -18.88 -8.91
N MET A 106 5.88 -19.48 -9.80
CA MET A 106 6.38 -20.33 -10.87
C MET A 106 7.26 -19.57 -11.87
N GLN A 107 7.03 -18.26 -12.06
CA GLN A 107 7.81 -17.44 -12.98
C GLN A 107 9.28 -17.31 -12.59
N ASN A 108 9.61 -17.45 -11.32
CA ASN A 108 10.98 -17.36 -10.81
C ASN A 108 11.48 -18.66 -10.15
N SER A 109 10.64 -19.69 -10.11
CA SER A 109 11.05 -21.00 -9.57
C SER A 109 11.94 -21.75 -10.57
N PRO A 110 13.15 -22.19 -10.17
CA PRO A 110 14.01 -22.98 -11.03
C PRO A 110 13.49 -24.40 -11.25
N TYR A 111 12.44 -24.80 -10.57
CA TYR A 111 11.89 -26.17 -10.58
C TYR A 111 10.46 -26.25 -11.12
N ALA A 112 9.86 -25.13 -11.48
CA ALA A 112 8.50 -25.12 -12.02
C ALA A 112 8.44 -25.82 -13.38
N ALA A 113 7.40 -26.64 -13.59
CA ALA A 113 7.14 -27.26 -14.88
C ALA A 113 6.63 -26.22 -15.88
N GLU A 114 7.04 -26.35 -17.15
CA GLU A 114 6.62 -25.39 -18.19
C GLU A 114 5.11 -25.39 -18.42
N ILE A 115 4.44 -26.53 -18.26
CA ILE A 115 2.97 -26.61 -18.37
C ILE A 115 2.28 -25.78 -17.31
N ASP A 116 2.82 -25.71 -16.09
CA ASP A 116 2.24 -24.94 -14.99
C ASP A 116 2.54 -23.45 -15.13
N LYS A 117 3.74 -23.10 -15.61
CA LYS A 117 4.09 -21.71 -15.94
C LYS A 117 3.17 -21.17 -17.04
N ASN A 118 3.02 -21.93 -18.12
CA ASN A 118 2.15 -21.55 -19.22
C ASN A 118 0.69 -21.36 -18.77
N ASN A 119 0.17 -22.26 -17.94
CA ASN A 119 -1.18 -22.10 -17.39
C ASN A 119 -1.29 -20.86 -16.48
N MET A 120 -0.25 -20.54 -15.72
CA MET A 120 -0.22 -19.37 -14.85
C MET A 120 -0.24 -18.07 -15.67
N GLU A 121 0.57 -17.98 -16.72
CA GLU A 121 0.75 -16.77 -17.54
C GLU A 121 -0.35 -16.57 -18.59
N SER A 122 -1.00 -17.63 -19.05
CA SER A 122 -1.97 -17.58 -20.16
C SER A 122 -3.37 -18.08 -19.81
N GLY A 123 -3.58 -18.62 -18.60
CA GLY A 123 -4.92 -18.95 -18.11
C GLY A 123 -5.71 -17.69 -17.77
N TRP A 124 -7.02 -17.72 -18.02
CA TRP A 124 -7.89 -16.59 -17.69
C TRP A 124 -8.00 -16.39 -16.18
N PHE A 125 -8.01 -15.14 -15.74
CA PHE A 125 -8.15 -14.81 -14.32
C PHE A 125 -9.52 -15.23 -13.76
N ASP A 126 -10.58 -15.03 -14.54
CA ASP A 126 -11.95 -15.49 -14.28
C ASP A 126 -12.66 -15.71 -15.62
N THR A 127 -13.85 -16.31 -15.59
CA THR A 127 -14.72 -16.49 -16.77
C THR A 127 -15.09 -15.16 -17.42
N SER A 128 -15.17 -14.09 -16.64
CA SER A 128 -15.43 -12.72 -17.09
C SER A 128 -14.17 -11.93 -17.43
N MET A 129 -12.97 -12.51 -17.27
CA MET A 129 -11.68 -11.82 -17.40
C MET A 129 -10.72 -12.59 -18.32
N PRO A 130 -10.95 -12.54 -19.66
CA PRO A 130 -10.06 -13.12 -20.67
C PRO A 130 -8.66 -12.54 -20.58
N ASP A 131 -7.67 -13.42 -20.61
CA ASP A 131 -6.27 -13.08 -20.47
C ASP A 131 -5.69 -12.44 -21.74
N MET A 132 -4.97 -11.32 -21.59
CA MET A 132 -4.34 -10.57 -22.67
C MET A 132 -2.97 -11.17 -22.98
N ASN A 133 -2.67 -11.40 -24.24
CA ASN A 133 -1.38 -11.93 -24.67
C ASN A 133 -0.35 -10.82 -24.88
N LEU A 134 0.43 -10.47 -23.84
CA LEU A 134 1.46 -9.44 -23.95
C LEU A 134 2.70 -9.90 -24.73
N ASP A 135 2.88 -11.19 -24.99
CA ASP A 135 3.92 -11.70 -25.90
C ASP A 135 3.63 -11.32 -27.36
N ASN A 136 2.37 -10.99 -27.70
CA ASN A 136 2.05 -10.34 -28.97
C ASN A 136 2.57 -8.89 -28.93
N PRO A 137 3.52 -8.49 -29.82
CA PRO A 137 4.13 -7.17 -29.79
C PRO A 137 3.15 -6.01 -30.02
N TYR A 138 2.00 -6.28 -30.64
CA TYR A 138 0.96 -5.27 -30.85
C TYR A 138 0.13 -5.05 -29.57
N VAL A 139 -0.09 -6.10 -28.78
CA VAL A 139 -0.73 -5.99 -27.44
C VAL A 139 0.20 -5.23 -26.48
N GLU A 140 1.49 -5.60 -26.42
CA GLU A 140 2.49 -4.86 -25.64
C GLU A 140 2.52 -3.37 -26.03
N GLN A 141 2.56 -3.07 -27.34
CA GLN A 141 2.58 -1.70 -27.82
C GLN A 141 1.28 -0.95 -27.51
N TYR A 142 0.13 -1.62 -27.62
CA TYR A 142 -1.17 -1.05 -27.25
C TYR A 142 -1.19 -0.58 -25.80
N PHE A 143 -0.77 -1.43 -24.86
CA PHE A 143 -0.77 -1.07 -23.45
C PHE A 143 0.29 -0.01 -23.08
N LYS A 144 1.42 0.06 -23.79
CA LYS A 144 2.37 1.18 -23.64
C LYS A 144 1.73 2.50 -24.06
N GLN A 145 1.12 2.55 -25.24
CA GLN A 145 0.45 3.75 -25.73
C GLN A 145 -0.75 4.14 -24.88
N TRP A 146 -1.51 3.17 -24.41
CA TRP A 146 -2.64 3.38 -23.51
C TRP A 146 -2.22 4.01 -22.17
N ALA A 147 -1.16 3.51 -21.53
CA ALA A 147 -0.65 4.10 -20.31
C ALA A 147 -0.18 5.54 -20.52
N VAL A 148 0.60 5.80 -21.57
CA VAL A 148 1.06 7.14 -21.95
C VAL A 148 -0.13 8.06 -22.20
N TRP A 149 -1.14 7.58 -22.93
CA TRP A 149 -2.33 8.37 -23.24
C TRP A 149 -3.09 8.81 -21.98
N TRP A 150 -3.28 7.91 -20.99
CA TRP A 150 -3.96 8.27 -19.75
C TRP A 150 -3.13 9.23 -18.90
N VAL A 151 -1.81 9.04 -18.82
CA VAL A 151 -0.91 9.96 -18.11
C VAL A 151 -1.03 11.37 -18.70
N GLU A 152 -0.94 11.51 -20.02
CA GLU A 152 -1.05 12.80 -20.70
C GLU A 152 -2.46 13.38 -20.67
N TYR A 153 -3.48 12.55 -20.95
CA TYR A 153 -4.85 13.01 -21.03
C TYR A 153 -5.38 13.53 -19.70
N ALA A 154 -5.07 12.83 -18.61
CA ALA A 154 -5.62 13.13 -17.28
C ALA A 154 -4.61 13.82 -16.35
N ASP A 155 -3.34 14.02 -16.77
CA ASP A 155 -2.28 14.59 -15.93
C ASP A 155 -2.04 13.75 -14.66
N LEU A 156 -1.80 12.45 -14.84
CA LEU A 156 -1.64 11.50 -13.72
C LEU A 156 -0.26 11.57 -13.10
N ASP A 157 -0.18 11.36 -11.79
CA ASP A 157 1.06 11.34 -11.00
C ASP A 157 1.61 9.93 -10.74
N GLY A 158 0.80 8.92 -10.99
CA GLY A 158 1.20 7.53 -10.75
C GLY A 158 0.21 6.51 -11.31
N LEU A 159 0.65 5.26 -11.37
CA LEU A 159 -0.15 4.12 -11.79
C LEU A 159 -0.08 3.03 -10.71
N ARG A 160 -1.21 2.40 -10.41
CA ARG A 160 -1.26 1.11 -9.70
C ARG A 160 -1.60 0.04 -10.71
N VAL A 161 -0.78 -0.98 -10.79
CA VAL A 161 -0.95 -2.09 -11.74
C VAL A 161 -1.49 -3.29 -11.01
N ASP A 162 -2.70 -3.64 -11.36
CA ASP A 162 -3.40 -4.83 -10.88
C ASP A 162 -2.71 -6.10 -11.34
N THR A 163 -2.74 -7.15 -10.49
CA THR A 163 -2.24 -8.49 -10.82
C THR A 163 -0.90 -8.49 -11.57
N TYR A 164 0.04 -7.62 -11.17
CA TYR A 164 1.29 -7.36 -11.90
C TYR A 164 2.04 -8.66 -12.32
N PRO A 165 2.26 -9.66 -11.43
CA PRO A 165 3.03 -10.85 -11.76
C PRO A 165 2.24 -11.92 -12.54
N TYR A 166 0.99 -11.66 -12.89
CA TYR A 166 0.19 -12.59 -13.71
C TYR A 166 0.43 -12.37 -15.21
N ASN A 167 0.90 -11.18 -15.58
CA ASN A 167 1.30 -10.88 -16.95
C ASN A 167 2.59 -11.63 -17.30
N GLU A 168 2.85 -11.81 -18.61
CA GLU A 168 4.16 -12.29 -19.09
C GLU A 168 5.26 -11.33 -18.62
N LYS A 169 6.18 -11.86 -17.85
CA LYS A 169 7.10 -11.01 -17.07
C LYS A 169 8.03 -10.14 -17.89
N TYR A 170 8.49 -10.61 -19.07
CA TYR A 170 9.41 -9.83 -19.91
C TYR A 170 8.73 -8.70 -20.67
N PRO A 171 7.57 -8.90 -21.33
CA PRO A 171 6.78 -7.80 -21.88
C PRO A 171 6.41 -6.77 -20.84
N MET A 172 5.97 -7.22 -19.65
CA MET A 172 5.58 -6.33 -18.57
C MET A 172 6.77 -5.50 -18.04
N ALA A 173 7.96 -6.10 -17.94
CA ALA A 173 9.17 -5.37 -17.59
C ALA A 173 9.53 -4.31 -18.66
N ARG A 174 9.39 -4.63 -19.97
CA ARG A 174 9.60 -3.66 -21.06
C ARG A 174 8.56 -2.56 -21.04
N TRP A 175 7.31 -2.88 -20.74
CA TRP A 175 6.24 -1.90 -20.54
C TRP A 175 6.60 -0.92 -19.42
N CYS A 176 6.93 -1.43 -18.23
CA CYS A 176 7.28 -0.62 -17.06
C CYS A 176 8.49 0.28 -17.34
N LYS A 177 9.55 -0.29 -17.97
CA LYS A 177 10.72 0.47 -18.41
C LYS A 177 10.35 1.60 -19.34
N SER A 178 9.54 1.34 -20.37
CA SER A 178 9.16 2.34 -21.37
C SER A 178 8.36 3.50 -20.76
N VAL A 179 7.40 3.21 -19.87
CA VAL A 179 6.61 4.24 -19.19
C VAL A 179 7.50 5.10 -18.27
N ARG A 180 8.46 4.49 -17.57
CA ARG A 180 9.39 5.22 -16.69
C ARG A 180 10.44 6.03 -17.47
N GLU A 181 10.83 5.59 -18.65
CA GLU A 181 11.72 6.37 -19.53
C GLU A 181 11.03 7.63 -20.05
N GLU A 182 9.73 7.54 -20.37
CA GLU A 182 8.91 8.69 -20.77
C GLU A 182 8.61 9.62 -19.58
N TYR A 183 8.28 9.04 -18.41
CA TYR A 183 7.93 9.78 -17.21
C TYR A 183 8.82 9.38 -16.03
N PRO A 184 10.06 9.91 -15.91
CA PRO A 184 11.02 9.50 -14.88
C PRO A 184 10.55 9.77 -13.44
N HIS A 185 9.58 10.67 -13.24
CA HIS A 185 9.02 11.03 -11.92
C HIS A 185 7.71 10.32 -11.61
N LEU A 186 7.15 9.58 -12.55
CA LEU A 186 5.93 8.80 -12.34
C LEU A 186 6.24 7.58 -11.49
N ASN A 187 5.55 7.44 -10.35
CA ASN A 187 5.65 6.20 -9.58
C ASN A 187 4.67 5.15 -10.10
N ILE A 188 5.13 3.91 -10.19
CA ILE A 188 4.32 2.76 -10.58
C ILE A 188 4.37 1.76 -9.43
N VAL A 189 3.21 1.46 -8.85
CA VAL A 189 3.07 0.42 -7.83
C VAL A 189 2.41 -0.81 -8.41
N GLY A 190 3.08 -1.97 -8.30
CA GLY A 190 2.54 -3.25 -8.75
C GLY A 190 1.94 -4.04 -7.58
N GLU A 191 0.77 -4.60 -7.83
CA GLU A 191 0.22 -5.57 -6.90
C GLU A 191 0.91 -6.93 -7.11
N VAL A 192 1.68 -7.32 -6.09
CA VAL A 192 2.34 -8.62 -6.00
C VAL A 192 1.87 -9.26 -4.70
N TRP A 193 0.74 -9.94 -4.74
CA TRP A 193 0.09 -10.45 -3.53
C TRP A 193 0.75 -11.71 -2.99
N THR A 194 1.75 -11.52 -2.17
CA THR A 194 2.44 -12.61 -1.46
C THR A 194 2.93 -12.16 -0.09
N ASN A 195 2.87 -13.07 0.89
CA ASN A 195 3.52 -12.89 2.19
C ASN A 195 4.97 -13.39 2.22
N ASN A 196 5.46 -13.92 1.10
CA ASN A 196 6.84 -14.40 0.98
C ASN A 196 7.75 -13.24 0.56
N VAL A 197 8.56 -12.74 1.48
CA VAL A 197 9.42 -11.57 1.28
C VAL A 197 10.37 -11.71 0.09
N PRO A 198 11.14 -12.81 -0.09
CA PRO A 198 11.97 -13.00 -1.28
C PRO A 198 11.18 -13.01 -2.60
N GLN A 199 9.96 -13.54 -2.59
CA GLN A 199 9.08 -13.53 -3.77
C GLN A 199 8.58 -12.11 -4.08
N LEU A 200 8.27 -11.31 -3.06
CA LEU A 200 7.88 -9.92 -3.25
C LEU A 200 9.06 -9.07 -3.75
N ALA A 201 10.23 -9.20 -3.09
CA ALA A 201 11.44 -8.45 -3.42
C ALA A 201 11.93 -8.73 -4.85
N TYR A 202 11.72 -9.94 -5.37
CA TYR A 202 12.05 -10.31 -6.75
C TYR A 202 11.46 -9.33 -7.78
N TRP A 203 10.28 -8.78 -7.50
CA TRP A 203 9.57 -7.87 -8.42
C TRP A 203 9.93 -6.40 -8.24
N GLN A 204 10.73 -6.03 -7.25
CA GLN A 204 11.18 -4.64 -7.12
C GLN A 204 12.36 -4.35 -8.04
N ALA A 205 12.33 -3.22 -8.74
CA ALA A 205 13.38 -2.79 -9.68
C ALA A 205 14.77 -2.79 -9.04
N GLY A 206 15.75 -3.27 -9.81
CA GLY A 206 17.16 -3.31 -9.40
C GLY A 206 17.51 -4.37 -8.37
N ASN A 207 16.58 -5.29 -8.04
CA ASN A 207 16.89 -6.43 -7.18
C ASN A 207 17.88 -7.36 -7.89
N PRO A 208 18.97 -7.80 -7.24
CA PRO A 208 19.97 -8.69 -7.85
C PRO A 208 19.45 -10.12 -7.96
N ASN A 209 18.43 -10.33 -8.78
CA ASN A 209 17.82 -11.63 -9.03
C ASN A 209 18.80 -12.60 -9.68
N LYS A 210 18.81 -13.88 -9.26
CA LYS A 210 19.77 -14.88 -9.73
C LYS A 210 19.61 -15.24 -11.21
N ASP A 211 18.41 -15.06 -11.76
CA ASP A 211 18.10 -15.28 -13.19
C ASP A 211 18.39 -14.04 -14.05
N GLY A 212 18.85 -12.94 -13.44
CA GLY A 212 19.16 -11.70 -14.11
C GLY A 212 17.93 -10.88 -14.53
N PHE A 213 16.73 -11.27 -14.09
CA PHE A 213 15.50 -10.53 -14.37
C PHE A 213 15.45 -9.23 -13.57
N ASP A 214 15.11 -8.13 -14.22
CA ASP A 214 14.73 -6.85 -13.62
C ASP A 214 13.34 -6.44 -14.14
N SER A 215 12.39 -6.33 -13.24
CA SER A 215 11.02 -5.91 -13.58
C SER A 215 10.91 -4.45 -13.97
N HIS A 216 11.90 -3.63 -13.62
CA HIS A 216 11.85 -2.16 -13.66
C HIS A 216 10.71 -1.53 -12.83
N LEU A 217 9.98 -2.31 -12.03
CA LEU A 217 8.88 -1.87 -11.17
C LEU A 217 9.42 -1.18 -9.90
N PRO A 218 9.24 0.14 -9.74
CA PRO A 218 9.88 0.86 -8.64
C PRO A 218 9.24 0.58 -7.28
N CYS A 219 7.93 0.32 -7.25
CA CYS A 219 7.16 0.17 -6.02
C CYS A 219 6.34 -1.12 -6.05
N VAL A 220 6.33 -1.85 -4.94
CA VAL A 220 5.47 -3.02 -4.71
C VAL A 220 4.62 -2.82 -3.46
N MET A 221 3.46 -3.50 -3.40
CA MET A 221 2.58 -3.50 -2.22
C MET A 221 3.13 -4.44 -1.16
N ASP A 222 3.36 -3.94 0.06
CA ASP A 222 3.98 -4.69 1.16
C ASP A 222 2.97 -5.57 1.91
N PHE A 223 2.54 -6.65 1.30
CA PHE A 223 1.66 -7.65 1.93
C PHE A 223 2.25 -8.32 3.16
N PRO A 224 3.57 -8.62 3.24
CA PRO A 224 4.17 -9.12 4.48
C PRO A 224 3.97 -8.17 5.67
N LEU A 225 4.20 -6.86 5.48
CA LEU A 225 3.96 -5.87 6.53
C LEU A 225 2.48 -5.68 6.82
N GLN A 226 1.60 -5.73 5.81
CA GLN A 226 0.15 -5.69 5.98
C GLN A 226 -0.33 -6.79 6.94
N THR A 227 0.08 -8.02 6.67
CA THR A 227 -0.24 -9.18 7.53
C THR A 227 0.34 -9.01 8.93
N ALA A 228 1.59 -8.51 9.05
CA ALA A 228 2.24 -8.29 10.32
C ALA A 228 1.53 -7.21 11.17
N LEU A 229 1.09 -6.12 10.55
CA LEU A 229 0.36 -5.04 11.23
C LEU A 229 -1.02 -5.53 11.70
N SER A 230 -1.83 -6.09 10.80
CA SER A 230 -3.19 -6.51 11.10
C SER A 230 -3.23 -7.61 12.17
N GLN A 231 -2.45 -8.68 11.98
CA GLN A 231 -2.42 -9.79 12.94
C GLN A 231 -1.66 -9.45 14.21
N GLY A 232 -0.52 -8.76 14.11
CA GLY A 232 0.33 -8.44 15.26
C GLY A 232 -0.38 -7.54 16.25
N VAL A 233 -1.13 -6.54 15.77
CA VAL A 233 -1.89 -5.64 16.65
C VAL A 233 -3.16 -6.31 17.19
N ALA A 234 -3.79 -7.22 16.45
CA ALA A 234 -4.97 -7.95 16.93
C ALA A 234 -4.67 -8.95 18.06
N GLN A 235 -3.40 -9.37 18.23
CA GLN A 235 -3.01 -10.43 19.16
C GLN A 235 -2.63 -9.90 20.55
N ASP A 236 -3.25 -10.46 21.60
CA ASP A 236 -2.90 -10.20 23.00
C ASP A 236 -1.72 -11.06 23.49
N ARG A 237 -1.59 -12.26 22.92
CA ARG A 237 -0.54 -13.19 23.31
C ARG A 237 0.83 -12.68 22.85
N VAL A 238 1.81 -12.99 23.68
CA VAL A 238 3.21 -12.63 23.44
C VAL A 238 4.04 -13.90 23.50
N ASN A 239 4.49 -14.34 22.37
CA ASN A 239 5.48 -15.41 22.24
C ASN A 239 6.44 -15.05 21.09
N TRP A 240 7.19 -16.02 20.59
CA TRP A 240 8.19 -15.78 19.55
C TRP A 240 7.60 -15.43 18.16
N ASP A 241 6.29 -15.65 17.91
CA ASP A 241 5.61 -15.42 16.63
C ASP A 241 4.22 -14.74 16.76
N GLU A 242 3.83 -14.25 17.93
CA GLU A 242 2.55 -13.56 18.17
C GLU A 242 2.77 -12.16 18.76
N GLY A 243 1.84 -11.25 18.45
CA GLY A 243 1.89 -9.86 18.88
C GLY A 243 2.80 -8.98 17.99
N LEU A 244 3.28 -7.86 18.53
CA LEU A 244 4.09 -6.88 17.80
C LEU A 244 5.46 -7.40 17.32
N VAL A 245 5.89 -8.60 17.75
CA VAL A 245 7.06 -9.25 17.16
C VAL A 245 6.90 -9.48 15.65
N LYS A 246 5.67 -9.68 15.16
CA LYS A 246 5.42 -9.81 13.71
C LYS A 246 5.85 -8.56 12.95
N VAL A 247 5.59 -7.37 13.50
CA VAL A 247 6.02 -6.10 12.90
C VAL A 247 7.54 -5.96 12.95
N TYR A 248 8.15 -6.29 14.10
CA TYR A 248 9.60 -6.31 14.23
C TYR A 248 10.27 -7.21 13.19
N GLU A 249 9.81 -8.46 13.04
CA GLU A 249 10.35 -9.42 12.08
C GLU A 249 10.09 -9.02 10.63
N SER A 250 8.95 -8.39 10.35
CA SER A 250 8.66 -7.88 9.00
C SER A 250 9.65 -6.78 8.60
N ILE A 251 9.95 -5.83 9.49
CA ILE A 251 10.94 -4.77 9.24
C ILE A 251 12.37 -5.33 9.18
N ALA A 252 12.70 -6.39 9.93
CA ALA A 252 13.99 -7.05 9.85
C ALA A 252 14.26 -7.65 8.45
N ASN A 253 13.21 -7.96 7.69
CA ASN A 253 13.32 -8.44 6.31
C ASN A 253 13.58 -7.33 5.27
N ASP A 254 13.68 -6.07 5.67
CA ASP A 254 13.99 -4.95 4.75
C ASP A 254 15.31 -5.14 3.99
N ILE A 255 16.19 -6.00 4.48
CA ILE A 255 17.44 -6.41 3.82
C ILE A 255 17.25 -7.01 2.42
N TYR A 256 16.05 -7.53 2.11
CA TYR A 256 15.76 -8.14 0.81
C TYR A 256 15.31 -7.15 -0.25
N TYR A 257 14.86 -5.95 0.15
CA TYR A 257 14.30 -4.94 -0.76
C TYR A 257 15.37 -3.96 -1.23
N THR A 258 15.24 -3.52 -2.47
CA THR A 258 16.16 -2.54 -3.07
C THR A 258 15.88 -1.14 -2.53
N ASP A 259 14.60 -0.76 -2.40
CA ASP A 259 14.16 0.54 -1.89
C ASP A 259 12.95 0.39 -1.00
N VAL A 260 13.19 0.36 0.31
CA VAL A 260 12.13 0.23 1.32
C VAL A 260 11.30 1.50 1.49
N ASN A 261 11.85 2.66 1.11
CA ASN A 261 11.11 3.92 1.22
C ASN A 261 10.11 4.10 0.09
N ASN A 262 10.28 3.37 -1.02
CA ASN A 262 9.34 3.32 -2.14
C ASN A 262 8.56 2.00 -2.17
N MET A 263 8.17 1.47 -1.02
CA MET A 263 7.19 0.39 -0.90
C MET A 263 5.85 0.95 -0.46
N MET A 264 4.74 0.50 -1.04
CA MET A 264 3.41 0.88 -0.56
C MET A 264 3.02 0.01 0.63
N ILE A 265 3.00 0.61 1.82
CA ILE A 265 2.63 -0.06 3.07
C ILE A 265 1.15 0.20 3.41
N PHE A 266 0.49 -0.78 3.99
CA PHE A 266 -0.92 -0.68 4.31
C PHE A 266 -1.30 -1.68 5.42
N ALA A 267 -2.46 -1.52 6.03
CA ALA A 267 -3.01 -2.48 6.98
C ALA A 267 -4.27 -3.17 6.44
N GLY A 268 -4.98 -2.52 5.53
CA GLY A 268 -6.13 -3.07 4.82
C GLY A 268 -6.38 -2.30 3.52
N ASN A 269 -7.12 -2.92 2.59
CA ASN A 269 -7.52 -2.32 1.32
C ASN A 269 -8.89 -2.87 0.87
N HIS A 270 -9.24 -2.65 -0.39
CA HIS A 270 -10.53 -3.09 -0.97
C HIS A 270 -10.64 -4.61 -1.21
N ASP A 271 -9.56 -5.38 -1.02
CA ASP A 271 -9.50 -6.84 -1.19
C ASP A 271 -9.22 -7.59 0.12
N THR A 272 -8.82 -6.88 1.17
CA THR A 272 -8.62 -7.43 2.51
C THR A 272 -9.75 -7.03 3.45
N GLU A 273 -9.93 -7.77 4.54
CA GLU A 273 -10.86 -7.37 5.59
C GLU A 273 -10.54 -5.96 6.09
N ARG A 274 -11.57 -5.18 6.45
CA ARG A 274 -11.36 -3.83 6.99
C ARG A 274 -10.64 -3.87 8.33
N ILE A 275 -9.81 -2.86 8.59
CA ILE A 275 -8.98 -2.79 9.80
C ILE A 275 -9.85 -2.89 11.07
N ALA A 276 -10.98 -2.18 11.12
CA ALA A 276 -11.87 -2.20 12.27
C ALA A 276 -12.37 -3.63 12.59
N ASP A 277 -12.75 -4.39 11.56
CA ASP A 277 -13.22 -5.77 11.71
C ASP A 277 -12.10 -6.68 12.21
N MET A 278 -10.91 -6.62 11.59
CA MET A 278 -9.74 -7.39 11.99
C MET A 278 -9.31 -7.12 13.45
N LEU A 279 -9.51 -5.90 13.94
CA LEU A 279 -9.12 -5.48 15.28
C LEU A 279 -10.25 -5.60 16.32
N GLY A 280 -11.38 -6.25 15.97
CA GLY A 280 -12.52 -6.43 16.85
C GLY A 280 -13.18 -5.11 17.28
N HIS A 281 -13.21 -4.14 16.40
CA HIS A 281 -13.76 -2.79 16.59
C HIS A 281 -13.07 -1.98 17.70
N SER A 282 -11.80 -2.27 17.98
CA SER A 282 -11.04 -1.61 19.05
C SER A 282 -10.45 -0.28 18.57
N VAL A 283 -11.02 0.85 19.02
CA VAL A 283 -10.50 2.19 18.78
C VAL A 283 -9.02 2.34 19.17
N PRO A 284 -8.56 1.90 20.34
CA PRO A 284 -7.14 2.00 20.71
C PRO A 284 -6.22 1.25 19.74
N ARG A 285 -6.58 0.04 19.32
CA ARG A 285 -5.77 -0.75 18.36
C ARG A 285 -5.75 -0.13 16.99
N GLN A 286 -6.86 0.43 16.53
CA GLN A 286 -6.90 1.12 15.24
C GLN A 286 -5.99 2.35 15.23
N LYS A 287 -6.00 3.13 16.31
CA LYS A 287 -5.06 4.25 16.52
C LYS A 287 -3.60 3.77 16.51
N LEU A 288 -3.32 2.61 17.14
CA LEU A 288 -1.99 2.02 17.14
C LEU A 288 -1.54 1.65 15.72
N VAL A 289 -2.40 1.02 14.92
CA VAL A 289 -2.12 0.70 13.50
C VAL A 289 -1.81 1.97 12.72
N PHE A 290 -2.60 3.03 12.86
CA PHE A 290 -2.35 4.30 12.16
C PHE A 290 -1.06 4.97 12.61
N THR A 291 -0.69 4.86 13.90
CA THR A 291 0.61 5.35 14.37
C THR A 291 1.75 4.61 13.67
N LEU A 292 1.69 3.28 13.60
CA LEU A 292 2.70 2.49 12.91
C LEU A 292 2.76 2.81 11.42
N LEU A 293 1.63 2.90 10.72
CA LEU A 293 1.58 3.30 9.31
C LEU A 293 2.16 4.71 9.08
N ALA A 294 1.89 5.64 9.99
CA ALA A 294 2.39 7.02 9.88
C ALA A 294 3.89 7.14 10.16
N THR A 295 4.51 6.20 10.86
CA THR A 295 5.89 6.33 11.35
C THR A 295 6.87 5.30 10.79
N LEU A 296 6.39 4.20 10.22
CA LEU A 296 7.22 3.23 9.51
C LEU A 296 7.69 3.77 8.15
N ARG A 297 8.69 3.10 7.57
CA ARG A 297 9.20 3.37 6.22
C ARG A 297 8.15 3.06 5.15
N GLY A 298 8.30 3.59 3.95
CA GLY A 298 7.42 3.37 2.81
C GLY A 298 6.33 4.43 2.66
N ILE A 299 5.45 4.21 1.70
CA ILE A 299 4.33 5.10 1.33
C ILE A 299 3.04 4.51 1.91
N PRO A 300 2.46 5.09 2.96
CA PRO A 300 1.26 4.53 3.58
C PRO A 300 0.02 4.70 2.70
N GLN A 301 -0.69 3.61 2.47
CA GLN A 301 -2.02 3.58 1.87
C GLN A 301 -3.06 3.28 2.95
N VAL A 302 -4.15 4.01 2.93
CA VAL A 302 -5.30 3.81 3.80
C VAL A 302 -6.56 3.71 2.95
N PHE A 303 -7.39 2.71 3.21
CA PHE A 303 -8.64 2.54 2.54
C PHE A 303 -9.67 3.52 3.13
N TYR A 304 -10.46 4.16 2.28
CA TYR A 304 -11.42 5.18 2.71
C TYR A 304 -12.37 4.67 3.80
N ALA A 305 -12.75 5.56 4.72
CA ALA A 305 -13.56 5.30 5.91
C ALA A 305 -12.89 4.43 6.99
N ASP A 306 -11.68 3.87 6.78
CA ASP A 306 -10.95 3.22 7.88
C ASP A 306 -10.57 4.24 8.95
N GLU A 307 -10.28 5.51 8.57
CA GLU A 307 -10.06 6.62 9.50
C GLU A 307 -11.30 6.97 10.33
N LEU A 308 -12.46 6.41 10.01
CA LEU A 308 -13.75 6.61 10.66
C LEU A 308 -14.30 5.35 11.35
N MET A 309 -13.47 4.32 11.56
CA MET A 309 -13.91 3.01 12.06
C MET A 309 -14.89 2.30 11.12
N GLY A 310 -14.71 2.45 9.80
CA GLY A 310 -15.55 1.79 8.81
C GLY A 310 -15.51 0.27 8.93
N VAL A 311 -16.68 -0.36 8.93
CA VAL A 311 -16.85 -1.81 9.05
C VAL A 311 -17.41 -2.40 7.77
N SER A 312 -17.06 -3.65 7.49
CA SER A 312 -17.57 -4.37 6.32
C SER A 312 -19.08 -4.56 6.40
N ARG A 313 -19.74 -4.54 5.24
CA ARG A 313 -21.13 -4.94 5.10
C ARG A 313 -21.22 -6.48 5.05
N ASP A 314 -22.32 -6.97 4.51
CA ASP A 314 -22.54 -8.40 4.33
C ASP A 314 -21.48 -9.05 3.43
N MET A 315 -20.53 -9.78 4.04
CA MET A 315 -19.43 -10.47 3.35
C MET A 315 -19.91 -11.61 2.42
N ARG A 316 -21.19 -11.97 2.44
CA ARG A 316 -21.78 -12.87 1.42
C ARG A 316 -21.73 -12.24 0.02
N GLN A 317 -21.53 -10.94 -0.06
CA GLN A 317 -21.30 -10.21 -1.31
C GLN A 317 -19.84 -10.22 -1.78
N GLY A 318 -18.99 -11.03 -1.14
CA GLY A 318 -17.55 -11.05 -1.41
C GLY A 318 -16.92 -9.68 -1.15
N HIS A 319 -15.94 -9.29 -1.97
CA HIS A 319 -15.25 -7.99 -1.87
C HIS A 319 -16.19 -6.77 -2.04
N GLY A 320 -17.41 -6.95 -2.55
CA GLY A 320 -18.44 -5.92 -2.57
C GLY A 320 -18.86 -5.46 -1.17
N GLY A 321 -18.82 -6.36 -0.18
CA GLY A 321 -19.08 -6.04 1.21
C GLY A 321 -18.06 -5.12 1.86
N LEU A 322 -16.82 -5.05 1.34
CA LEU A 322 -15.77 -4.16 1.80
C LEU A 322 -15.99 -2.69 1.37
N ARG A 323 -16.75 -2.47 0.27
CA ARG A 323 -17.01 -1.17 -0.34
C ARG A 323 -18.27 -0.55 0.26
N ILE A 324 -18.12 0.11 1.40
CA ILE A 324 -19.22 0.75 2.12
C ILE A 324 -19.53 2.14 1.55
N ASP A 325 -20.71 2.69 1.85
CA ASP A 325 -20.95 4.11 1.61
C ASP A 325 -20.14 4.93 2.61
N PHE A 326 -19.59 6.05 2.16
CA PHE A 326 -18.87 6.94 3.05
C PHE A 326 -19.83 7.52 4.11
N PRO A 327 -19.53 7.39 5.41
CA PRO A 327 -20.41 7.83 6.48
C PRO A 327 -20.39 9.37 6.61
N LEU A 328 -21.30 10.05 5.90
CA LEU A 328 -21.34 11.52 5.87
C LEU A 328 -21.67 12.18 7.21
N ASP A 329 -22.22 11.42 8.16
CA ASP A 329 -22.60 11.86 9.49
C ASP A 329 -21.63 11.38 10.60
N TRP A 330 -20.42 11.00 10.22
CA TRP A 330 -19.39 10.43 11.10
C TRP A 330 -19.11 11.29 12.36
N GLN A 331 -19.30 12.61 12.27
CA GLN A 331 -19.09 13.53 13.39
C GLN A 331 -20.04 13.25 14.57
N ASN A 332 -21.14 12.54 14.34
CA ASN A 332 -22.08 12.13 15.38
C ASN A 332 -21.63 10.86 16.12
N ASN A 333 -20.57 10.19 15.65
CA ASN A 333 -20.00 9.02 16.31
C ASN A 333 -18.70 9.40 17.02
N PRO A 334 -18.65 9.38 18.39
CA PRO A 334 -17.46 9.74 19.14
C PRO A 334 -16.21 8.89 18.81
N GLU A 335 -16.38 7.61 18.51
CA GLU A 335 -15.27 6.71 18.15
C GLU A 335 -14.67 7.11 16.80
N SER A 336 -15.52 7.41 15.82
CA SER A 336 -15.07 7.92 14.52
C SER A 336 -14.33 9.24 14.66
N VAL A 337 -14.82 10.17 15.48
CA VAL A 337 -14.14 11.45 15.75
C VAL A 337 -12.78 11.22 16.38
N GLU A 338 -12.69 10.33 17.39
CA GLU A 338 -11.43 10.03 18.08
C GLU A 338 -10.36 9.47 17.12
N VAL A 339 -10.76 8.52 16.28
CA VAL A 339 -9.83 7.89 15.32
C VAL A 339 -9.46 8.86 14.20
N HIS A 340 -10.42 9.62 13.67
CA HIS A 340 -10.19 10.66 12.68
C HIS A 340 -9.17 11.71 13.16
N ASP A 341 -9.35 12.24 14.38
CA ASP A 341 -8.46 13.28 14.92
C ASP A 341 -7.05 12.76 15.16
N HIS A 342 -6.93 11.50 15.60
CA HIS A 342 -5.63 10.82 15.73
C HIS A 342 -4.96 10.66 14.36
N PHE A 343 -5.69 10.14 13.36
CA PHE A 343 -5.21 9.98 12.00
C PHE A 343 -4.74 11.31 11.41
N ARG A 344 -5.62 12.30 11.40
CA ARG A 344 -5.37 13.64 10.84
C ARG A 344 -4.11 14.28 11.44
N ARG A 345 -3.93 14.19 12.75
CA ARG A 345 -2.76 14.75 13.44
C ARG A 345 -1.47 14.09 12.95
N LEU A 346 -1.42 12.77 12.90
CA LEU A 346 -0.23 12.02 12.47
C LEU A 346 0.09 12.23 10.99
N PHE A 347 -0.91 12.15 10.12
CA PHE A 347 -0.66 12.24 8.68
C PHE A 347 -0.41 13.68 8.23
N THR A 348 -0.97 14.68 8.91
CA THR A 348 -0.60 16.09 8.71
C THR A 348 0.86 16.34 9.12
N TRP A 349 1.28 15.85 10.31
CA TRP A 349 2.66 15.95 10.75
C TRP A 349 3.61 15.20 9.80
N ARG A 350 3.23 13.99 9.35
CA ARG A 350 4.05 13.20 8.45
C ARG A 350 4.43 13.94 7.16
N LYS A 351 3.60 14.84 6.66
CA LYS A 351 3.91 15.63 5.43
C LYS A 351 5.24 16.34 5.49
N THR A 352 5.72 16.69 6.68
CA THR A 352 6.98 17.43 6.90
C THR A 352 8.03 16.62 7.67
N ALA A 353 7.72 15.39 8.06
CA ALA A 353 8.60 14.53 8.85
C ALA A 353 9.68 13.87 7.96
N SER A 354 10.78 14.58 7.69
CA SER A 354 11.84 14.12 6.78
C SER A 354 12.47 12.79 7.19
N ALA A 355 12.63 12.54 8.49
CA ALA A 355 13.16 11.28 9.02
C ALA A 355 12.23 10.07 8.71
N ILE A 356 10.94 10.31 8.53
CA ILE A 356 9.99 9.26 8.18
C ILE A 356 10.05 8.96 6.68
N HIS A 357 10.23 9.98 5.83
CA HIS A 357 10.20 9.81 4.38
C HIS A 357 11.42 9.04 3.85
N ASN A 358 12.61 9.39 4.30
CA ASN A 358 13.88 8.86 3.76
C ASN A 358 14.94 8.55 4.82
N GLY A 359 14.56 8.57 6.10
CA GLY A 359 15.48 8.32 7.19
C GLY A 359 15.80 6.84 7.41
N GLY A 360 16.85 6.59 8.17
CA GLY A 360 17.19 5.28 8.70
C GLY A 360 16.23 4.82 9.79
N THR A 361 16.25 3.53 10.07
CA THR A 361 15.52 2.91 11.17
C THR A 361 16.49 2.21 12.11
N ILE A 362 16.28 2.36 13.41
CA ILE A 362 16.86 1.46 14.43
C ILE A 362 15.71 0.97 15.26
N GLN A 363 15.48 -0.33 15.24
CA GLN A 363 14.44 -0.97 16.04
C GLN A 363 15.07 -1.76 17.19
N PHE A 364 14.36 -1.80 18.31
CA PHE A 364 14.77 -2.53 19.51
C PHE A 364 13.95 -3.80 19.64
N LEU A 365 14.60 -4.87 20.10
CA LEU A 365 13.90 -6.11 20.38
C LEU A 365 12.74 -5.84 21.34
N ARG A 366 11.58 -6.35 21.01
CA ARG A 366 10.37 -6.19 21.79
C ARG A 366 10.54 -6.62 23.25
N ARG A 367 9.80 -5.95 24.13
CA ARG A 367 9.63 -6.34 25.53
C ARG A 367 8.15 -6.51 25.77
N ASP A 368 7.70 -7.71 26.14
CA ASP A 368 6.26 -8.04 26.16
C ASP A 368 5.61 -7.75 24.78
N ASN A 369 4.41 -7.19 24.75
CA ASN A 369 3.73 -6.76 23.53
C ASN A 369 3.96 -5.27 23.24
N THR A 370 5.24 -4.84 23.27
CA THR A 370 5.63 -3.47 22.94
C THR A 370 6.58 -3.45 21.75
N LEU A 371 6.65 -2.34 21.04
CA LEU A 371 7.60 -2.11 19.96
C LEU A 371 8.19 -0.72 20.12
N ALA A 372 9.53 -0.61 20.01
CA ALA A 372 10.24 0.65 20.09
C ALA A 372 11.21 0.77 18.92
N TYR A 373 11.25 1.93 18.30
CA TYR A 373 12.21 2.22 17.23
C TYR A 373 12.46 3.73 17.08
N PHE A 374 13.59 4.05 16.46
CA PHE A 374 13.90 5.40 15.97
C PHE A 374 13.79 5.45 14.45
N ARG A 375 13.28 6.58 13.97
CA ARG A 375 13.46 7.06 12.60
C ARG A 375 14.36 8.29 12.67
N TYR A 376 15.35 8.37 11.79
CA TYR A 376 16.33 9.46 11.88
C TYR A 376 16.98 9.76 10.54
N ASN A 377 17.32 11.03 10.36
CA ASN A 377 18.22 11.52 9.33
C ASN A 377 19.11 12.63 9.93
N ASP A 378 19.80 13.40 9.11
CA ASP A 378 20.69 14.47 9.58
C ASP A 378 19.93 15.66 10.20
N GLU A 379 18.63 15.81 9.88
CA GLU A 379 17.81 16.95 10.27
C GLU A 379 16.85 16.64 11.44
N GLN A 380 16.38 15.40 11.53
CA GLN A 380 15.28 15.03 12.43
C GLN A 380 15.53 13.67 13.07
N THR A 381 15.13 13.55 14.33
CA THR A 381 15.08 12.27 15.05
C THR A 381 13.69 12.09 15.66
N VAL A 382 13.09 10.95 15.43
CA VAL A 382 11.77 10.57 15.95
C VAL A 382 11.87 9.24 16.67
N PHE A 383 11.40 9.20 17.92
CA PHE A 383 11.25 7.97 18.70
C PHE A 383 9.80 7.55 18.73
N VAL A 384 9.55 6.28 18.46
CA VAL A 384 8.21 5.69 18.50
C VAL A 384 8.20 4.57 19.52
N TYR A 385 7.20 4.60 20.39
CA TYR A 385 6.92 3.53 21.34
C TYR A 385 5.45 3.11 21.23
N ALA A 386 5.21 1.84 20.95
CA ALA A 386 3.88 1.25 20.87
C ALA A 386 3.70 0.22 21.99
N ASN A 387 2.66 0.38 22.82
CA ASN A 387 2.24 -0.55 23.85
C ASN A 387 0.93 -1.24 23.41
N ASN A 388 1.01 -2.46 22.91
CA ASN A 388 -0.16 -3.29 22.56
C ASN A 388 -0.56 -4.25 23.68
N SER A 389 -0.12 -4.01 24.91
CA SER A 389 -0.53 -4.79 26.08
C SER A 389 -1.69 -4.13 26.83
N HIS A 390 -2.38 -4.90 27.67
CA HIS A 390 -3.43 -4.40 28.56
C HIS A 390 -2.91 -3.81 29.87
N GLU A 391 -1.59 -3.62 29.98
CA GLU A 391 -0.94 -3.06 31.15
C GLU A 391 -0.24 -1.75 30.81
N GLU A 392 -0.20 -0.81 31.76
CA GLU A 392 0.68 0.36 31.68
C GLU A 392 2.14 -0.10 31.64
N LYS A 393 2.95 0.52 30.80
CA LYS A 393 4.38 0.25 30.69
C LYS A 393 5.19 1.51 31.02
N VAL A 394 6.31 1.30 31.70
CA VAL A 394 7.34 2.31 31.88
C VAL A 394 8.36 2.16 30.76
N ILE A 395 8.67 3.27 30.08
CA ILE A 395 9.69 3.25 29.03
C ILE A 395 11.06 3.06 29.67
N PRO A 396 11.79 1.97 29.36
CA PRO A 396 13.13 1.74 29.86
C PRO A 396 14.16 2.56 29.05
N TRP A 397 14.15 3.88 29.22
CA TRP A 397 14.89 4.82 28.38
C TRP A 397 16.40 4.53 28.35
N GLU A 398 16.98 4.09 29.46
CA GLU A 398 18.39 3.71 29.53
C GLU A 398 18.77 2.63 28.51
N ASP A 399 17.83 1.74 28.16
CA ASP A 399 18.08 0.67 27.20
C ASP A 399 18.10 1.18 25.75
N TYR A 400 17.57 2.36 25.49
CA TYR A 400 17.52 2.99 24.16
C TYR A 400 18.65 4.02 23.96
N ARG A 401 19.45 4.30 25.00
CA ARG A 401 20.59 5.25 24.95
C ARG A 401 21.68 4.83 23.96
N GLU A 402 21.78 3.55 23.65
CA GLU A 402 22.72 3.09 22.61
C GLU A 402 22.52 3.82 21.27
N PHE A 403 21.27 4.12 20.90
CA PHE A 403 20.99 4.93 19.71
C PHE A 403 21.57 6.35 19.86
N THR A 404 21.39 6.99 21.00
CA THR A 404 21.82 8.38 21.21
C THR A 404 23.33 8.51 21.20
N MET A 405 24.07 7.53 21.71
CA MET A 405 25.53 7.52 21.77
C MET A 405 26.17 7.04 20.45
N ALA A 406 25.70 5.94 19.89
CA ALA A 406 26.25 5.35 18.66
C ALA A 406 25.74 6.01 17.38
N GLY A 407 24.49 6.46 17.37
CA GLY A 407 23.87 7.15 16.23
C GLY A 407 24.51 8.50 15.95
N ALA A 408 24.81 9.27 16.98
CA ALA A 408 25.54 10.54 16.86
C ALA A 408 26.96 10.35 16.35
N ALA A 409 27.66 9.34 16.83
CA ALA A 409 29.01 9.00 16.38
C ALA A 409 29.08 8.58 14.90
N ARG A 410 28.07 7.84 14.42
CA ARG A 410 27.98 7.42 13.01
C ARG A 410 27.69 8.59 12.07
N ARG A 411 27.03 9.65 12.55
CA ARG A 411 26.67 10.83 11.75
C ARG A 411 27.74 11.94 11.76
N GLY A 412 28.83 11.77 12.49
CA GLY A 412 29.89 12.80 12.60
C GLY A 412 29.44 14.08 13.33
N ALA A 413 28.25 14.06 13.95
CA ALA A 413 27.72 15.13 14.75
C ALA A 413 28.20 15.01 16.21
N GLU A 414 28.46 16.13 16.88
CA GLU A 414 28.60 16.14 18.34
C GLU A 414 27.35 15.51 18.94
N SER A 415 27.52 14.53 19.86
CA SER A 415 26.42 13.78 20.47
C SER A 415 25.55 14.74 21.27
N LYS A 416 24.45 15.25 20.66
CA LYS A 416 23.38 15.84 21.43
C LYS A 416 22.68 14.72 22.22
N GLU A 417 22.71 14.84 23.51
CA GLU A 417 21.90 13.95 24.36
C GLU A 417 20.42 14.23 24.06
N LEU A 418 19.68 13.19 23.60
CA LEU A 418 18.25 13.31 23.32
C LEU A 418 17.52 13.25 24.68
N VAL A 419 17.26 14.41 25.27
CA VAL A 419 16.65 14.49 26.60
C VAL A 419 15.20 14.96 26.57
N SER A 420 14.79 15.71 25.54
CA SER A 420 13.43 16.23 25.45
C SER A 420 12.94 16.32 23.99
N GLY A 421 11.62 16.26 23.84
CA GLY A 421 10.96 16.39 22.55
C GLY A 421 9.47 16.69 22.69
N THR A 422 8.76 16.66 21.59
CA THR A 422 7.32 16.84 21.54
C THR A 422 6.64 15.52 21.14
N ASP A 423 5.73 15.02 21.96
CA ASP A 423 4.88 13.89 21.56
C ASP A 423 3.84 14.37 20.56
N ILE A 424 3.92 13.87 19.34
CA ILE A 424 3.03 14.23 18.23
C ILE A 424 1.59 13.73 18.48
N VAL A 425 1.45 12.58 19.16
CA VAL A 425 0.14 11.99 19.49
C VAL A 425 -0.57 12.80 20.56
N GLY A 426 0.10 13.07 21.67
CA GLY A 426 -0.46 13.78 22.82
C GLY A 426 -0.38 15.31 22.72
N GLY A 427 0.53 15.83 21.91
CA GLY A 427 0.79 17.28 21.80
C GLY A 427 1.58 17.88 22.97
N ASN A 428 2.13 17.03 23.85
CA ASN A 428 2.81 17.46 25.08
C ASN A 428 4.33 17.39 24.93
N LYS A 429 5.03 18.23 25.71
CA LYS A 429 6.49 18.08 25.90
C LYS A 429 6.79 16.83 26.71
N VAL A 430 7.81 16.08 26.29
CA VAL A 430 8.29 14.87 26.96
C VAL A 430 9.74 15.12 27.39
N ASP A 431 10.02 14.79 28.66
CA ASP A 431 11.35 14.89 29.28
C ASP A 431 11.81 13.46 29.66
N PHE A 432 12.79 12.95 28.96
CA PHE A 432 13.36 11.62 29.18
C PHE A 432 14.31 11.54 30.39
N GLY A 433 14.56 12.66 31.06
CA GLY A 433 15.17 12.68 32.40
C GLY A 433 14.22 12.22 33.52
N GLN A 434 12.93 12.02 33.19
CA GLN A 434 11.91 11.57 34.12
C GLN A 434 11.32 10.20 33.68
N GLU A 435 10.66 9.52 34.61
CA GLU A 435 9.96 8.28 34.30
C GLU A 435 8.77 8.56 33.37
N ILE A 436 8.73 7.90 32.21
CA ILE A 436 7.65 8.03 31.23
C ILE A 436 6.80 6.77 31.26
N ARG A 437 5.48 6.96 31.45
CA ARG A 437 4.48 5.90 31.48
C ARG A 437 3.61 5.94 30.25
N ILE A 438 3.38 4.79 29.65
CA ILE A 438 2.54 4.60 28.47
C ILE A 438 1.34 3.74 28.85
N ALA A 439 0.16 4.28 28.65
CA ALA A 439 -1.09 3.60 28.94
C ALA A 439 -1.25 2.29 28.15
N PRO A 440 -2.10 1.36 28.58
CA PRO A 440 -2.46 0.19 27.80
C PRO A 440 -2.98 0.56 26.40
N LEU A 441 -2.67 -0.26 25.39
CA LEU A 441 -3.14 -0.13 24.01
C LEU A 441 -2.94 1.30 23.45
N SER A 442 -1.76 1.88 23.67
CA SER A 442 -1.48 3.26 23.25
C SER A 442 -0.08 3.42 22.66
N THR A 443 0.15 4.56 22.06
CA THR A 443 1.41 4.90 21.39
C THR A 443 1.91 6.27 21.79
N MET A 444 3.21 6.48 21.68
CA MET A 444 3.88 7.76 21.80
C MET A 444 4.80 7.94 20.60
N VAL A 445 4.80 9.14 20.01
CA VAL A 445 5.67 9.52 18.89
C VAL A 445 6.36 10.81 19.27
N VAL A 446 7.62 10.75 19.63
CA VAL A 446 8.38 11.92 20.08
C VAL A 446 9.34 12.41 19.00
N GLU A 447 9.12 13.63 18.54
CA GLU A 447 10.07 14.37 17.73
C GLU A 447 11.03 15.14 18.66
N PHE A 448 12.32 14.87 18.56
CA PHE A 448 13.34 15.53 19.37
C PHE A 448 13.69 16.91 18.82
N GLU A 449 14.05 17.82 19.74
CA GLU A 449 14.47 19.22 19.43
C GLU A 449 15.93 19.30 19.00
#